data_d428d7bc6ff8b9c80c71039afcc0d831
#
_entry.id   d428d7bc6ff8b9c80c71039afcc0d831
#
_cell.length_a   1.000
_cell.length_b   1.000
_cell.length_c   1.000
_cell.angle_alpha   90.00
_cell.angle_beta   90.00
_cell.angle_gamma   90.00
#
_symmetry.space_group_name_H-M   'P 1'
#
loop_
_entity.id
_entity.type
_entity.pdbx_description
1 polymer ?
#
loop_
_entity_poly.entity_id
_entity_poly.type
_entity_poly.pdbx_seq_one_letter_code
_entity_poly.pdbx_strand_id
1 'polypeptide(L)'
;MDTPSDPGPGPERPGEPVELVHDLHDGPDLPAAVAASRRAADAARRVVAGLTAPGADAATLTEVAAALERLADVLEPHRRGSRWPAPRPATRTDATPDPAVWESHPLLGPSHPLAPPIRIERHGDRAVGTVTFGHTYEGPPGAVHGGIVAAMFDIILISAASIAEVAGLTGTLTVRYRAATPLFREIRYEAQIDEVRARTALVSGRSTADGVLLAEAEGIFVRVPRA
;
A
#
# COMPACT_ATOMS: atom_id res chain seq x y z
N MET A 1 13.56 -38.13 -3.11
CA MET A 1 12.29 -37.73 -2.46
C MET A 1 11.82 -36.48 -3.20
N ASP A 2 10.90 -36.68 -4.14
CA ASP A 2 10.34 -35.61 -4.94
C ASP A 2 9.42 -34.76 -4.07
N THR A 3 9.74 -33.47 -3.97
CA THR A 3 8.83 -32.48 -3.39
C THR A 3 7.63 -32.30 -4.33
N PRO A 4 6.39 -32.37 -3.85
CA PRO A 4 5.24 -32.09 -4.69
C PRO A 4 5.28 -30.65 -5.16
N SER A 5 5.23 -30.44 -6.46
CA SER A 5 5.05 -29.15 -7.11
C SER A 5 3.71 -28.57 -6.66
N ASP A 6 3.77 -27.35 -6.07
CA ASP A 6 2.60 -26.54 -5.74
C ASP A 6 1.76 -26.33 -7.02
N PRO A 7 0.49 -26.77 -7.07
CA PRO A 7 -0.39 -26.38 -8.16
C PRO A 7 -0.70 -24.91 -8.01
N GLY A 8 -0.09 -24.09 -8.86
CA GLY A 8 -0.35 -22.67 -8.91
C GLY A 8 -1.86 -22.35 -8.94
N PRO A 9 -2.25 -21.09 -8.66
CA PRO A 9 -3.67 -20.71 -8.58
C PRO A 9 -4.39 -21.15 -9.85
N GLY A 10 -5.52 -21.87 -9.67
CA GLY A 10 -6.38 -22.28 -10.76
C GLY A 10 -6.86 -21.09 -11.57
N PRO A 11 -7.30 -21.29 -12.82
CA PRO A 11 -7.72 -20.19 -13.69
C PRO A 11 -8.86 -19.41 -13.04
N GLU A 12 -8.68 -18.07 -13.00
CA GLU A 12 -9.70 -17.13 -12.54
C GLU A 12 -11.00 -17.37 -13.33
N ARG A 13 -12.11 -17.49 -12.63
CA ARG A 13 -13.43 -17.55 -13.28
C ARG A 13 -13.82 -16.15 -13.73
N PRO A 14 -14.01 -15.90 -15.04
CA PRO A 14 -14.41 -14.59 -15.52
C PRO A 14 -15.80 -14.23 -14.97
N GLY A 15 -15.91 -13.13 -14.21
CA GLY A 15 -17.19 -12.54 -13.81
C GLY A 15 -17.55 -12.59 -12.32
N GLU A 16 -16.71 -13.14 -11.44
CA GLU A 16 -16.90 -12.94 -10.00
C GLU A 16 -16.46 -11.53 -9.59
N PRO A 17 -17.24 -10.81 -8.75
CA PRO A 17 -16.83 -9.51 -8.25
C PRO A 17 -15.55 -9.67 -7.42
N VAL A 18 -14.53 -8.86 -7.75
CA VAL A 18 -13.25 -8.86 -7.04
C VAL A 18 -13.47 -8.23 -5.66
N GLU A 19 -13.23 -9.01 -4.60
CA GLU A 19 -13.30 -8.52 -3.23
C GLU A 19 -12.00 -7.78 -2.87
N LEU A 20 -12.09 -6.47 -2.61
CA LEU A 20 -10.96 -5.70 -2.10
C LEU A 20 -10.73 -6.02 -0.62
N VAL A 21 -9.48 -6.23 -0.23
CA VAL A 21 -9.12 -6.51 1.17
C VAL A 21 -9.37 -5.31 2.09
N HIS A 22 -9.27 -4.10 1.54
CA HIS A 22 -9.56 -2.86 2.24
C HIS A 22 -10.76 -2.19 1.56
N ASP A 23 -11.77 -1.86 2.35
CA ASP A 23 -12.96 -1.15 1.88
C ASP A 23 -12.58 0.30 1.56
N LEU A 24 -12.04 0.48 0.37
CA LEU A 24 -11.85 1.76 -0.27
C LEU A 24 -13.11 2.03 -1.10
N HIS A 25 -13.70 3.20 -0.95
CA HIS A 25 -14.83 3.59 -1.78
C HIS A 25 -14.43 3.59 -3.26
N ASP A 26 -14.72 2.49 -3.95
CA ASP A 26 -14.50 2.34 -5.40
C ASP A 26 -15.86 2.28 -6.09
N GLY A 27 -16.36 3.43 -6.53
CA GLY A 27 -17.63 3.49 -7.24
C GLY A 27 -17.94 4.88 -7.77
N PRO A 28 -18.94 5.01 -8.64
CA PRO A 28 -19.35 6.29 -9.20
C PRO A 28 -19.93 7.25 -8.16
N ASP A 29 -20.40 6.72 -7.01
CA ASP A 29 -21.11 7.49 -5.96
C ASP A 29 -20.19 7.89 -4.80
N LEU A 30 -18.94 8.31 -5.10
CA LEU A 30 -18.03 8.82 -4.09
C LEU A 30 -18.59 10.06 -3.40
N PRO A 31 -18.56 10.15 -2.05
CA PRO A 31 -18.86 11.39 -1.35
C PRO A 31 -18.03 12.55 -1.91
N ALA A 32 -18.66 13.73 -2.09
CA ALA A 32 -18.01 14.87 -2.75
C ALA A 32 -16.66 15.25 -2.09
N ALA A 33 -16.56 15.14 -0.76
CA ALA A 33 -15.32 15.40 -0.02
C ALA A 33 -14.22 14.39 -0.37
N VAL A 34 -14.55 13.10 -0.50
CA VAL A 34 -13.60 12.04 -0.88
C VAL A 34 -13.13 12.25 -2.31
N ALA A 35 -14.06 12.52 -3.24
CA ALA A 35 -13.72 12.80 -4.62
C ALA A 35 -12.80 14.03 -4.76
N ALA A 36 -13.06 15.10 -3.99
CA ALA A 36 -12.21 16.28 -3.96
C ALA A 36 -10.81 15.97 -3.40
N SER A 37 -10.74 15.17 -2.30
CA SER A 37 -9.48 14.76 -1.69
C SER A 37 -8.64 13.92 -2.64
N ARG A 38 -9.22 12.94 -3.34
CA ARG A 38 -8.51 12.14 -4.35
C ARG A 38 -7.97 12.99 -5.50
N ARG A 39 -8.79 13.94 -6.02
CA ARG A 39 -8.30 14.87 -7.06
C ARG A 39 -7.14 15.74 -6.58
N ALA A 40 -7.19 16.21 -5.34
CA ALA A 40 -6.09 16.97 -4.74
C ALA A 40 -4.83 16.12 -4.60
N ALA A 41 -4.95 14.88 -4.12
CA ALA A 41 -3.85 13.93 -4.02
C ALA A 41 -3.24 13.61 -5.40
N ASP A 42 -4.07 13.42 -6.44
CA ASP A 42 -3.59 13.18 -7.81
C ASP A 42 -2.83 14.38 -8.37
N ALA A 43 -3.30 15.60 -8.11
CA ALA A 43 -2.59 16.81 -8.49
C ALA A 43 -1.24 16.92 -7.78
N ALA A 44 -1.21 16.64 -6.47
CA ALA A 44 0.01 16.63 -5.68
C ALA A 44 1.00 15.56 -6.16
N ARG A 45 0.55 14.33 -6.51
CA ARG A 45 1.41 13.27 -7.09
C ARG A 45 2.09 13.74 -8.37
N ARG A 46 1.38 14.48 -9.25
CA ARG A 46 1.99 15.04 -10.47
C ARG A 46 3.06 16.09 -10.16
N VAL A 47 2.83 16.92 -9.14
CA VAL A 47 3.83 17.88 -8.68
C VAL A 47 5.06 17.16 -8.14
N VAL A 48 4.87 16.16 -7.25
CA VAL A 48 5.97 15.34 -6.71
C VAL A 48 6.75 14.67 -7.82
N ALA A 49 6.07 14.04 -8.79
CA ALA A 49 6.73 13.41 -9.94
C ALA A 49 7.53 14.40 -10.77
N GLY A 50 7.03 15.63 -11.00
CA GLY A 50 7.74 16.68 -11.70
C GLY A 50 8.97 17.20 -10.94
N LEU A 51 8.92 17.23 -9.63
CA LEU A 51 10.05 17.66 -8.77
C LEU A 51 11.13 16.58 -8.65
N THR A 52 10.78 15.31 -8.75
CA THR A 52 11.72 14.18 -8.65
C THR A 52 12.38 13.82 -9.98
N ALA A 53 11.83 14.25 -11.11
CA ALA A 53 12.40 14.08 -12.45
C ALA A 53 12.92 15.44 -12.97
N PRO A 54 14.15 15.85 -12.62
CA PRO A 54 14.60 17.21 -12.84
C PRO A 54 14.81 17.52 -14.32
N GLY A 55 14.06 18.48 -14.82
CA GLY A 55 14.20 19.10 -16.14
C GLY A 55 13.86 20.58 -16.11
N ALA A 56 13.33 21.06 -14.96
CA ALA A 56 12.95 22.45 -14.77
C ALA A 56 14.16 23.32 -14.37
N ASP A 57 14.24 24.52 -14.94
CA ASP A 57 15.24 25.53 -14.57
C ASP A 57 14.92 26.20 -13.21
N ALA A 58 15.84 26.98 -12.69
CA ALA A 58 15.69 27.66 -11.41
C ALA A 58 14.50 28.64 -11.36
N ALA A 59 14.20 29.29 -12.48
CA ALA A 59 13.07 30.24 -12.56
C ALA A 59 11.75 29.47 -12.42
N THR A 60 11.57 28.41 -13.19
CA THR A 60 10.40 27.51 -13.10
C THR A 60 10.25 26.93 -11.69
N LEU A 61 11.35 26.45 -11.08
CA LEU A 61 11.29 25.91 -9.70
C LEU A 61 10.91 26.98 -8.66
N THR A 62 11.33 28.24 -8.86
CA THR A 62 10.95 29.36 -7.99
C THR A 62 9.44 29.64 -8.08
N GLU A 63 8.87 29.62 -9.30
CA GLU A 63 7.43 29.77 -9.47
C GLU A 63 6.64 28.64 -8.85
N VAL A 64 7.12 27.39 -9.01
CA VAL A 64 6.51 26.20 -8.37
C VAL A 64 6.56 26.33 -6.85
N ALA A 65 7.69 26.72 -6.28
CA ALA A 65 7.83 26.91 -4.82
C ALA A 65 6.79 27.92 -4.30
N ALA A 66 6.71 29.11 -4.93
CA ALA A 66 5.74 30.14 -4.54
C ALA A 66 4.27 29.68 -4.69
N ALA A 67 3.97 28.81 -5.66
CA ALA A 67 2.64 28.23 -5.80
C ALA A 67 2.32 27.24 -4.68
N LEU A 68 3.28 26.37 -4.33
CA LEU A 68 3.14 25.40 -3.26
C LEU A 68 3.01 26.05 -1.89
N GLU A 69 3.77 27.13 -1.62
CA GLU A 69 3.66 27.94 -0.40
C GLU A 69 2.24 28.50 -0.24
N ARG A 70 1.70 29.10 -1.29
CA ARG A 70 0.29 29.59 -1.26
C ARG A 70 -0.73 28.48 -1.01
N LEU A 71 -0.53 27.29 -1.57
CA LEU A 71 -1.41 26.14 -1.31
C LEU A 71 -1.28 25.63 0.12
N ALA A 72 -0.08 25.64 0.69
CA ALA A 72 0.15 25.30 2.09
C ALA A 72 -0.59 26.26 3.03
N ASP A 73 -0.52 27.57 2.77
CA ASP A 73 -1.24 28.60 3.55
C ASP A 73 -2.77 28.41 3.52
N VAL A 74 -3.32 28.00 2.38
CA VAL A 74 -4.76 27.69 2.26
C VAL A 74 -5.14 26.49 3.12
N LEU A 75 -4.25 25.49 3.26
CA LEU A 75 -4.55 24.27 4.01
C LEU A 75 -4.27 24.39 5.51
N GLU A 76 -3.37 25.30 5.92
CA GLU A 76 -2.92 25.42 7.32
C GLU A 76 -4.07 25.57 8.33
N PRO A 77 -5.12 26.42 8.10
CA PRO A 77 -6.25 26.53 9.01
C PRO A 77 -7.09 25.25 9.16
N HIS A 78 -6.95 24.32 8.22
CA HIS A 78 -7.73 23.09 8.16
C HIS A 78 -6.95 21.87 8.67
N ARG A 79 -5.69 22.05 9.12
CA ARG A 79 -4.88 20.96 9.66
C ARG A 79 -5.53 20.34 10.89
N ARG A 80 -5.62 19.02 10.87
CA ARG A 80 -6.03 18.22 12.03
C ARG A 80 -4.80 17.53 12.62
N GLY A 81 -4.78 17.33 13.93
CA GLY A 81 -3.65 16.70 14.63
C GLY A 81 -3.38 15.24 14.24
N SER A 82 -4.41 14.53 13.79
CA SER A 82 -4.29 13.12 13.39
C SER A 82 -5.33 12.78 12.33
N ARG A 83 -4.99 11.81 11.45
CA ARG A 83 -5.96 11.17 10.55
C ARG A 83 -6.98 10.31 11.31
N TRP A 84 -6.69 9.91 12.52
CA TRP A 84 -7.61 9.17 13.37
C TRP A 84 -8.62 10.10 14.00
N PRO A 85 -9.94 9.82 13.92
CA PRO A 85 -10.98 10.70 14.43
C PRO A 85 -10.97 10.89 15.94
N ALA A 86 -10.37 9.96 16.69
CA ALA A 86 -10.10 10.04 18.13
C ALA A 86 -8.91 9.16 18.50
N PRO A 87 -8.22 9.41 19.65
CA PRO A 87 -7.28 8.45 20.19
C PRO A 87 -8.02 7.14 20.43
N ARG A 88 -7.74 6.13 19.61
CA ARG A 88 -8.25 4.78 19.88
C ARG A 88 -7.33 4.13 20.89
N PRO A 89 -7.86 3.55 21.99
CA PRO A 89 -7.05 2.65 22.79
C PRO A 89 -6.51 1.57 21.85
N ALA A 90 -5.23 1.23 21.99
CA ALA A 90 -4.57 0.20 21.19
C ALA A 90 -5.26 -1.18 21.25
N THR A 91 -6.29 -1.30 22.06
CA THR A 91 -7.04 -2.48 22.41
C THR A 91 -8.33 -2.72 21.59
N ARG A 92 -8.75 -1.77 20.72
CA ARG A 92 -9.95 -2.00 19.88
C ARG A 92 -9.58 -2.62 18.54
N THR A 93 -9.72 -3.93 18.44
CA THR A 93 -9.57 -4.72 17.20
C THR A 93 -10.92 -5.08 16.56
N ASP A 94 -12.04 -4.67 17.16
CA ASP A 94 -13.39 -5.11 16.79
C ASP A 94 -14.15 -4.15 15.87
N ALA A 95 -13.55 -3.04 15.49
CA ALA A 95 -14.17 -2.14 14.52
C ALA A 95 -13.34 -2.15 13.22
N THR A 96 -13.98 -2.52 12.14
CA THR A 96 -13.52 -2.17 10.79
C THR A 96 -13.10 -0.70 10.82
N PRO A 97 -11.85 -0.34 10.45
CA PRO A 97 -11.47 1.05 10.42
C PRO A 97 -12.44 1.82 9.53
N ASP A 98 -12.85 3.01 9.98
CA ASP A 98 -13.65 3.91 9.15
C ASP A 98 -12.99 3.99 7.76
N PRO A 99 -13.73 3.79 6.66
CA PRO A 99 -13.20 3.92 5.30
C PRO A 99 -12.39 5.19 5.09
N ALA A 100 -12.74 6.29 5.77
CA ALA A 100 -11.98 7.54 5.75
C ALA A 100 -10.54 7.41 6.26
N VAL A 101 -10.24 6.43 7.11
CA VAL A 101 -8.87 6.15 7.59
C VAL A 101 -8.05 5.50 6.49
N TRP A 102 -8.66 4.60 5.71
CA TRP A 102 -8.01 3.98 4.57
C TRP A 102 -7.79 4.97 3.43
N GLU A 103 -8.72 5.89 3.19
CA GLU A 103 -8.57 6.96 2.19
C GLU A 103 -7.29 7.78 2.37
N SER A 104 -6.88 8.04 3.60
CA SER A 104 -5.68 8.81 3.93
C SER A 104 -4.49 7.96 4.40
N HIS A 105 -4.53 6.63 4.18
CA HIS A 105 -3.44 5.74 4.59
C HIS A 105 -2.17 6.01 3.77
N PRO A 106 -0.98 6.15 4.40
CA PRO A 106 0.24 6.61 3.72
C PRO A 106 0.75 5.66 2.63
N LEU A 107 0.34 4.40 2.64
CA LEU A 107 0.79 3.39 1.68
C LEU A 107 -0.33 2.79 0.82
N LEU A 108 -1.61 3.05 1.15
CA LEU A 108 -2.78 2.49 0.45
C LEU A 108 -3.78 3.55 0.00
N GLY A 109 -3.81 4.69 0.68
CA GLY A 109 -4.90 5.64 0.56
C GLY A 109 -4.88 6.42 -0.76
N PRO A 110 -5.93 6.33 -1.58
CA PRO A 110 -6.02 7.10 -2.81
C PRO A 110 -6.02 8.61 -2.57
N SER A 111 -6.44 9.07 -1.39
CA SER A 111 -6.37 10.47 -0.96
C SER A 111 -5.05 10.88 -0.33
N HIS A 112 -4.05 9.98 -0.26
CA HIS A 112 -2.73 10.30 0.26
C HIS A 112 -1.72 10.52 -0.88
N PRO A 113 -1.09 11.70 -1.03
CA PRO A 113 -0.28 12.04 -2.20
C PRO A 113 1.00 11.20 -2.34
N LEU A 114 1.50 10.59 -1.26
CA LEU A 114 2.70 9.74 -1.30
C LEU A 114 2.38 8.25 -1.39
N ALA A 115 1.10 7.84 -1.31
CA ALA A 115 0.75 6.44 -1.41
C ALA A 115 1.03 5.91 -2.82
N PRO A 116 1.76 4.77 -2.94
CA PRO A 116 1.86 4.07 -4.21
C PRO A 116 0.47 3.64 -4.70
N PRO A 117 0.23 3.60 -6.02
CA PRO A 117 -1.07 3.23 -6.58
C PRO A 117 -1.29 1.71 -6.54
N ILE A 118 -1.15 1.10 -5.36
CA ILE A 118 -1.38 -0.33 -5.17
C ILE A 118 -2.86 -0.64 -5.05
N ARG A 119 -3.30 -1.72 -5.69
CA ARG A 119 -4.62 -2.32 -5.54
C ARG A 119 -4.44 -3.70 -4.93
N ILE A 120 -5.15 -4.01 -3.84
CA ILE A 120 -5.04 -5.28 -3.13
C ILE A 120 -6.39 -5.99 -3.16
N GLU A 121 -6.37 -7.19 -3.70
CA GLU A 121 -7.52 -8.04 -3.94
C GLU A 121 -7.41 -9.33 -3.10
N ARG A 122 -8.55 -9.87 -2.72
CA ARG A 122 -8.63 -11.15 -2.05
C ARG A 122 -8.79 -12.27 -3.08
N HIS A 123 -7.90 -13.25 -3.05
CA HIS A 123 -7.95 -14.47 -3.85
C HIS A 123 -7.98 -15.68 -2.91
N GLY A 124 -9.17 -16.07 -2.47
CA GLY A 124 -9.35 -17.13 -1.46
C GLY A 124 -8.76 -16.71 -0.11
N ASP A 125 -7.70 -17.40 0.32
CA ASP A 125 -6.96 -17.15 1.56
C ASP A 125 -5.72 -16.25 1.35
N ARG A 126 -5.50 -15.76 0.13
CA ARG A 126 -4.35 -14.93 -0.25
C ARG A 126 -4.74 -13.48 -0.47
N ALA A 127 -3.82 -12.58 -0.14
CA ALA A 127 -3.85 -11.19 -0.59
C ALA A 127 -2.95 -11.05 -1.83
N VAL A 128 -3.48 -10.41 -2.87
CA VAL A 128 -2.76 -10.16 -4.12
C VAL A 128 -2.80 -8.66 -4.40
N GLY A 129 -1.63 -8.06 -4.56
CA GLY A 129 -1.51 -6.62 -4.84
C GLY A 129 -0.81 -6.38 -6.16
N THR A 130 -1.28 -5.43 -6.96
CA THR A 130 -0.59 -4.95 -8.16
C THR A 130 -0.27 -3.48 -8.06
N VAL A 131 0.90 -3.08 -8.54
CA VAL A 131 1.36 -1.69 -8.51
C VAL A 131 2.37 -1.42 -9.64
N THR A 132 2.32 -0.22 -10.20
CA THR A 132 3.37 0.29 -11.10
C THR A 132 4.01 1.52 -10.46
N PHE A 133 5.32 1.46 -10.24
CA PHE A 133 6.08 2.54 -9.63
C PHE A 133 6.68 3.47 -10.69
N GLY A 134 6.58 4.79 -10.47
CA GLY A 134 7.28 5.81 -11.25
C GLY A 134 8.53 6.32 -10.54
N HIS A 135 9.18 7.34 -11.10
CA HIS A 135 10.40 7.95 -10.57
C HIS A 135 10.31 8.48 -9.14
N THR A 136 9.11 8.81 -8.65
CA THR A 136 8.89 9.21 -7.24
C THR A 136 9.43 8.19 -6.25
N TYR A 137 9.46 6.93 -6.63
CA TYR A 137 9.88 5.81 -5.77
C TYR A 137 11.25 5.24 -6.16
N GLU A 138 11.99 5.93 -7.03
CA GLU A 138 13.30 5.49 -7.49
C GLU A 138 14.33 5.51 -6.35
N GLY A 139 15.13 4.46 -6.28
CA GLY A 139 16.31 4.38 -5.44
C GLY A 139 17.56 4.28 -6.30
N PRO A 140 18.10 3.09 -6.58
CA PRO A 140 19.13 2.93 -7.61
C PRO A 140 18.57 3.27 -9.01
N PRO A 141 19.40 3.71 -9.98
CA PRO A 141 18.94 4.07 -11.31
C PRO A 141 18.06 2.97 -11.95
N GLY A 142 16.84 3.34 -12.35
CA GLY A 142 15.87 2.44 -12.97
C GLY A 142 15.18 1.43 -12.05
N ALA A 143 15.42 1.50 -10.75
CA ALA A 143 14.86 0.56 -9.78
C ALA A 143 14.16 1.27 -8.61
N VAL A 144 13.15 0.62 -8.07
CA VAL A 144 12.41 1.07 -6.87
C VAL A 144 13.32 1.01 -5.65
N HIS A 145 13.24 2.02 -4.79
CA HIS A 145 13.97 2.04 -3.52
C HIS A 145 13.59 0.85 -2.62
N GLY A 146 14.58 0.15 -2.07
CA GLY A 146 14.36 -1.06 -1.27
C GLY A 146 13.43 -0.85 -0.07
N GLY A 147 13.46 0.35 0.56
CA GLY A 147 12.53 0.70 1.64
C GLY A 147 11.07 0.79 1.20
N ILE A 148 10.81 1.20 -0.05
CA ILE A 148 9.45 1.19 -0.64
C ILE A 148 9.00 -0.26 -0.89
N VAL A 149 9.88 -1.10 -1.42
CA VAL A 149 9.59 -2.54 -1.60
C VAL A 149 9.24 -3.18 -0.25
N ALA A 150 10.02 -2.89 0.82
CA ALA A 150 9.73 -3.38 2.16
C ALA A 150 8.39 -2.87 2.71
N ALA A 151 8.08 -1.59 2.49
CA ALA A 151 6.79 -1.00 2.89
C ALA A 151 5.60 -1.67 2.18
N MET A 152 5.75 -2.06 0.90
CA MET A 152 4.73 -2.81 0.18
C MET A 152 4.56 -4.21 0.76
N PHE A 153 5.65 -4.87 1.17
CA PHE A 153 5.54 -6.15 1.86
C PHE A 153 4.83 -6.03 3.21
N ASP A 154 5.10 -5.00 4.01
CA ASP A 154 4.38 -4.77 5.25
C ASP A 154 2.86 -4.72 5.02
N ILE A 155 2.44 -3.98 3.99
CA ILE A 155 1.03 -3.83 3.64
C ILE A 155 0.41 -5.13 3.10
N ILE A 156 1.06 -5.83 2.20
CA ILE A 156 0.47 -7.03 1.60
C ILE A 156 0.40 -8.19 2.62
N LEU A 157 1.40 -8.31 3.49
CA LEU A 157 1.42 -9.32 4.54
C LEU A 157 0.34 -9.05 5.59
N ILE A 158 0.15 -7.81 6.06
CA ILE A 158 -0.94 -7.47 6.98
C ILE A 158 -2.31 -7.64 6.33
N SER A 159 -2.43 -7.43 5.02
CA SER A 159 -3.66 -7.68 4.28
C SER A 159 -4.03 -9.16 4.28
N ALA A 160 -3.07 -10.06 4.07
CA ALA A 160 -3.29 -11.51 4.20
C ALA A 160 -3.68 -11.89 5.64
N ALA A 161 -2.99 -11.33 6.64
CA ALA A 161 -3.35 -11.53 8.05
C ALA A 161 -4.79 -11.07 8.36
N SER A 162 -5.24 -9.99 7.74
CA SER A 162 -6.61 -9.46 7.90
C SER A 162 -7.66 -10.38 7.31
N ILE A 163 -7.41 -11.02 6.17
CA ILE A 163 -8.30 -12.01 5.54
C ILE A 163 -8.61 -13.16 6.51
N ALA A 164 -7.63 -13.60 7.29
CA ALA A 164 -7.80 -14.66 8.27
C ALA A 164 -8.14 -14.16 9.69
N GLU A 165 -8.59 -12.91 9.81
CA GLU A 165 -9.02 -12.30 11.08
C GLU A 165 -7.94 -12.29 12.17
N VAL A 166 -6.66 -12.27 11.77
CA VAL A 166 -5.50 -12.24 12.67
C VAL A 166 -4.74 -10.92 12.58
N ALA A 167 -5.40 -9.86 12.09
CA ALA A 167 -4.80 -8.54 12.01
C ALA A 167 -4.24 -8.08 13.37
N GLY A 168 -3.06 -7.49 13.34
CA GLY A 168 -2.35 -7.01 14.52
C GLY A 168 -1.30 -5.97 14.15
N LEU A 169 -0.31 -5.78 15.01
CA LEU A 169 0.83 -4.93 14.74
C LEU A 169 1.98 -5.76 14.16
N THR A 170 2.70 -5.19 13.22
CA THR A 170 3.93 -5.79 12.68
C THR A 170 4.98 -5.86 13.78
N GLY A 171 5.32 -7.08 14.21
CA GLY A 171 6.37 -7.31 15.19
C GLY A 171 7.73 -7.49 14.55
N THR A 172 7.76 -8.16 13.38
CA THR A 172 8.98 -8.38 12.60
C THR A 172 8.62 -8.41 11.12
N LEU A 173 9.47 -7.83 10.30
CA LEU A 173 9.44 -7.93 8.84
C LEU A 173 10.84 -8.25 8.35
N THR A 174 10.99 -9.34 7.61
CA THR A 174 12.24 -9.72 6.95
C THR A 174 12.01 -9.73 5.46
N VAL A 175 12.83 -9.00 4.71
CA VAL A 175 12.75 -8.94 3.24
C VAL A 175 14.07 -9.45 2.64
N ARG A 176 13.96 -10.36 1.68
CA ARG A 176 15.07 -10.88 0.89
C ARG A 176 14.94 -10.41 -0.55
N TYR A 177 15.80 -9.50 -0.97
CA TYR A 177 15.84 -8.97 -2.34
C TYR A 177 16.59 -9.98 -3.24
N ARG A 178 15.94 -10.41 -4.34
CA ARG A 178 16.49 -11.38 -5.30
C ARG A 178 16.91 -10.69 -6.60
N ALA A 179 16.17 -9.68 -7.02
CA ALA A 179 16.47 -8.86 -8.18
C ALA A 179 16.03 -7.41 -7.93
N ALA A 180 16.52 -6.48 -8.75
CA ALA A 180 16.06 -5.09 -8.73
C ALA A 180 14.59 -5.03 -9.13
N THR A 181 13.77 -4.32 -8.37
CA THR A 181 12.35 -4.07 -8.70
C THR A 181 12.28 -2.96 -9.74
N PRO A 182 11.86 -3.23 -11.00
CA PRO A 182 11.92 -2.24 -12.07
C PRO A 182 10.87 -1.15 -11.91
N LEU A 183 11.21 0.08 -12.36
CA LEU A 183 10.24 1.14 -12.56
C LEU A 183 9.41 0.90 -13.82
N PHE A 184 8.21 1.48 -13.87
CA PHE A 184 7.31 1.48 -15.04
C PHE A 184 6.91 0.09 -15.55
N ARG A 185 7.03 -0.92 -14.69
CA ARG A 185 6.52 -2.27 -14.93
C ARG A 185 5.52 -2.61 -13.85
N GLU A 186 4.54 -3.43 -14.18
CA GLU A 186 3.62 -3.96 -13.18
C GLU A 186 4.34 -4.94 -12.28
N ILE A 187 4.27 -4.69 -10.98
CA ILE A 187 4.79 -5.57 -9.94
C ILE A 187 3.60 -6.23 -9.27
N ARG A 188 3.62 -7.54 -9.21
CA ARG A 188 2.64 -8.35 -8.50
C ARG A 188 3.21 -8.79 -7.16
N TYR A 189 2.50 -8.49 -6.09
CA TYR A 189 2.75 -8.97 -4.74
C TYR A 189 1.73 -10.02 -4.39
N GLU A 190 2.14 -11.09 -3.74
CA GLU A 190 1.26 -12.14 -3.20
C GLU A 190 1.66 -12.45 -1.78
N ALA A 191 0.68 -12.63 -0.89
CA ALA A 191 0.92 -13.01 0.49
C ALA A 191 -0.12 -14.01 0.98
N GLN A 192 0.30 -14.90 1.89
CA GLN A 192 -0.53 -15.91 2.53
C GLN A 192 -0.10 -16.11 3.97
N ILE A 193 -1.01 -16.61 4.79
CA ILE A 193 -0.70 -17.04 6.16
C ILE A 193 -0.07 -18.43 6.11
N ASP A 194 1.06 -18.57 6.78
CA ASP A 194 1.75 -19.85 6.96
C ASP A 194 1.35 -20.52 8.28
N GLU A 195 1.21 -19.72 9.36
CA GLU A 195 0.88 -20.25 10.68
C GLU A 195 0.16 -19.21 11.54
N VAL A 196 -0.86 -19.65 12.25
CA VAL A 196 -1.54 -18.86 13.30
C VAL A 196 -1.27 -19.48 14.66
N ARG A 197 -0.74 -18.68 15.58
CA ARG A 197 -0.53 -19.02 16.99
C ARG A 197 -1.45 -18.19 17.87
N ALA A 198 -1.49 -18.50 19.17
CA ALA A 198 -2.38 -17.81 20.11
C ALA A 198 -2.30 -16.28 20.05
N ARG A 199 -1.10 -15.71 19.88
CA ARG A 199 -0.85 -14.25 19.87
C ARG A 199 -0.16 -13.73 18.62
N THR A 200 0.24 -14.57 17.69
CA THR A 200 1.01 -14.19 16.51
C THR A 200 0.51 -14.90 15.28
N ALA A 201 0.68 -14.27 14.12
CA ALA A 201 0.57 -14.90 12.82
C ALA A 201 1.91 -14.78 12.09
N LEU A 202 2.35 -15.88 11.49
CA LEU A 202 3.46 -15.90 10.52
C LEU A 202 2.84 -15.81 9.14
N VAL A 203 3.33 -14.88 8.35
CA VAL A 203 2.84 -14.60 7.00
C VAL A 203 4.02 -14.50 6.07
N SER A 204 3.95 -15.16 4.93
CA SER A 204 4.95 -15.04 3.87
C SER A 204 4.38 -14.39 2.63
N GLY A 205 5.27 -13.83 1.82
CA GLY A 205 4.90 -13.22 0.54
C GLY A 205 6.05 -13.12 -0.42
N ARG A 206 5.71 -12.86 -1.68
CA ARG A 206 6.68 -12.67 -2.77
C ARG A 206 6.23 -11.54 -3.69
N SER A 207 7.19 -10.96 -4.41
CA SER A 207 6.91 -10.02 -5.49
C SER A 207 7.54 -10.49 -6.80
N THR A 208 6.82 -10.31 -7.89
CA THR A 208 7.24 -10.69 -9.23
C THR A 208 6.95 -9.61 -10.25
N ALA A 209 7.72 -9.57 -11.34
CA ALA A 209 7.40 -8.84 -12.56
C ALA A 209 7.71 -9.74 -13.75
N ASP A 210 6.79 -9.84 -14.72
CA ASP A 210 6.96 -10.67 -15.93
C ASP A 210 7.40 -12.12 -15.63
N GLY A 211 6.91 -12.68 -14.50
CA GLY A 211 7.27 -14.02 -14.03
C GLY A 211 8.63 -14.14 -13.32
N VAL A 212 9.41 -13.06 -13.22
CA VAL A 212 10.68 -13.03 -12.50
C VAL A 212 10.47 -12.71 -11.03
N LEU A 213 11.02 -13.54 -10.13
CA LEU A 213 11.02 -13.30 -8.69
C LEU A 213 11.93 -12.12 -8.34
N LEU A 214 11.36 -11.08 -7.71
CA LEU A 214 12.07 -9.86 -7.34
C LEU A 214 12.48 -9.86 -5.87
N ALA A 215 11.55 -10.22 -4.99
CA ALA A 215 11.82 -10.31 -3.56
C ALA A 215 10.84 -11.26 -2.87
N GLU A 216 11.24 -11.72 -1.68
CA GLU A 216 10.44 -12.52 -0.77
C GLU A 216 10.43 -11.85 0.61
N ALA A 217 9.35 -12.03 1.36
CA ALA A 217 9.27 -11.51 2.71
C ALA A 217 8.56 -12.47 3.66
N GLU A 218 8.94 -12.39 4.93
CA GLU A 218 8.29 -13.04 6.05
C GLU A 218 7.96 -11.98 7.10
N GLY A 219 6.74 -12.02 7.65
CA GLY A 219 6.29 -11.13 8.70
C GLY A 219 5.72 -11.89 9.89
N ILE A 220 6.01 -11.40 11.09
CA ILE A 220 5.34 -11.83 12.32
C ILE A 220 4.43 -10.71 12.77
N PHE A 221 3.13 -10.97 12.77
CA PHE A 221 2.11 -10.03 13.21
C PHE A 221 1.65 -10.42 14.62
N VAL A 222 1.63 -9.44 15.51
CA VAL A 222 1.27 -9.64 16.91
C VAL A 222 -0.16 -9.18 17.11
N ARG A 223 -1.05 -10.10 17.49
CA ARG A 223 -2.44 -9.79 17.81
C ARG A 223 -2.49 -8.86 19.02
N VAL A 224 -3.13 -7.72 18.87
CA VAL A 224 -3.43 -6.83 20.00
C VAL A 224 -4.54 -7.48 20.82
N PRO A 225 -4.36 -7.67 22.15
CA PRO A 225 -5.42 -8.24 22.99
C PRO A 225 -6.71 -7.44 22.87
N ARG A 226 -7.84 -8.12 22.76
CA ARG A 226 -9.15 -7.47 22.97
C ARG A 226 -9.24 -7.10 24.45
N ALA A 227 -9.51 -5.83 24.74
CA ALA A 227 -9.80 -5.35 26.10
C ALA A 227 -11.20 -5.83 26.52
#